data_d6ad63327a3b157b8aa38187dfb25525
#
_entry.id   d6ad63327a3b157b8aa38187dfb25525
#
_cell.length_a   1.000
_cell.length_b   1.000
_cell.length_c   1.000
_cell.angle_alpha   90.00
_cell.angle_beta   90.00
_cell.angle_gamma   90.00
#
_symmetry.space_group_name_H-M   'P 1'
#
loop_
_entity.id
_entity.type
_entity.pdbx_description
1 polymer ?
#
loop_
_entity_poly.entity_id
_entity_poly.type
_entity_poly.pdbx_seq_one_letter_code
_entity_poly.pdbx_strand_id
1 'polypeptide(L)'
;MVALFRHIGLAGILALAALGFAGPSSALAAGCPAQSLSQTFLPWLDVAWYVPAPDGGFEGGAEDWTLKDGAALVEGGNPFLSGERALALPSGASATTAPMCIGVEHPTIRLFARNAGSPSSTLAVSVVFSDPLLGVTRSLPIGLIGAGDSWSPTPVLPVVVNLLSLIGDRQASFRFTALDDRGEWTIDDVYVDPYKKR
;
A
#
# COMPACT_ATOMS: atom_id res chain seq x y z
N MET A 1 89.61 -2.20 -27.58
CA MET A 1 88.36 -1.37 -27.53
C MET A 1 87.25 -2.23 -27.03
N VAL A 2 86.79 -1.93 -25.85
CA VAL A 2 85.84 -2.73 -25.05
C VAL A 2 84.46 -2.25 -25.33
N ALA A 3 83.58 -3.15 -25.82
CA ALA A 3 82.16 -2.87 -25.97
C ALA A 3 81.40 -3.39 -24.78
N LEU A 4 80.67 -2.51 -24.13
CA LEU A 4 79.88 -2.75 -22.93
C LEU A 4 78.43 -3.12 -23.32
N PHE A 5 78.06 -4.31 -23.06
CA PHE A 5 76.65 -4.75 -23.22
C PHE A 5 75.82 -4.41 -21.97
N ARG A 6 74.84 -3.56 -22.14
CA ARG A 6 73.83 -3.25 -21.07
C ARG A 6 72.63 -4.15 -21.30
N HIS A 7 72.35 -5.04 -20.35
CA HIS A 7 71.12 -5.80 -20.29
C HIS A 7 70.00 -4.90 -19.74
N ILE A 8 68.96 -4.71 -20.52
CA ILE A 8 67.70 -4.12 -20.09
C ILE A 8 66.76 -5.24 -19.71
N GLY A 9 66.51 -5.41 -18.41
CA GLY A 9 65.49 -6.38 -17.93
C GLY A 9 64.11 -5.83 -18.13
N LEU A 10 63.28 -6.58 -18.86
CA LEU A 10 61.87 -6.30 -19.04
C LEU A 10 61.11 -6.95 -17.86
N ALA A 11 60.69 -6.15 -16.90
CA ALA A 11 59.78 -6.61 -15.83
C ALA A 11 58.35 -6.52 -16.34
N GLY A 12 57.79 -7.66 -16.70
CA GLY A 12 56.38 -7.78 -17.06
C GLY A 12 55.49 -7.75 -15.82
N ILE A 13 54.72 -6.69 -15.65
CA ILE A 13 53.68 -6.64 -14.63
C ILE A 13 52.42 -7.30 -15.19
N LEU A 14 52.13 -8.52 -14.70
CA LEU A 14 50.81 -9.16 -14.92
C LEU A 14 49.78 -8.47 -14.00
N ALA A 15 48.95 -7.61 -14.55
CA ALA A 15 47.77 -7.12 -13.89
C ALA A 15 46.67 -8.17 -14.02
N LEU A 16 46.39 -8.94 -12.93
CA LEU A 16 45.21 -9.79 -12.83
C LEU A 16 44.02 -8.87 -12.65
N ALA A 17 43.23 -8.70 -13.72
CA ALA A 17 41.91 -8.10 -13.63
C ALA A 17 40.96 -9.12 -12.96
N ALA A 18 40.67 -8.93 -11.67
CA ALA A 18 39.60 -9.66 -10.97
C ALA A 18 38.25 -9.13 -11.50
N LEU A 19 37.68 -9.82 -12.50
CA LEU A 19 36.27 -9.66 -12.87
C LEU A 19 35.41 -10.17 -11.71
N GLY A 20 35.00 -9.25 -10.85
CA GLY A 20 33.97 -9.49 -9.84
C GLY A 20 32.66 -9.81 -10.56
N PHE A 21 32.29 -11.07 -10.62
CA PHE A 21 30.92 -11.49 -10.93
C PHE A 21 30.04 -11.02 -9.78
N ALA A 22 29.44 -9.82 -9.92
CA ALA A 22 28.26 -9.48 -9.14
C ALA A 22 27.16 -10.43 -9.61
N GLY A 23 27.01 -11.55 -8.91
CA GLY A 23 25.86 -12.42 -9.07
C GLY A 23 24.60 -11.60 -8.78
N PRO A 24 23.45 -11.91 -9.43
CA PRO A 24 22.21 -11.27 -9.08
C PRO A 24 21.98 -11.49 -7.59
N SER A 25 21.98 -10.42 -6.82
CA SER A 25 21.52 -10.46 -5.43
C SER A 25 20.11 -11.00 -5.49
N SER A 26 19.92 -12.25 -5.11
CA SER A 26 18.59 -12.77 -4.78
C SER A 26 18.08 -11.85 -3.69
N ALA A 27 17.17 -10.94 -4.03
CA ALA A 27 16.35 -10.28 -3.05
C ALA A 27 15.61 -11.40 -2.33
N LEU A 28 16.16 -11.86 -1.20
CA LEU A 28 15.42 -12.66 -0.26
C LEU A 28 14.13 -11.89 -0.04
N ALA A 29 13.01 -12.53 -0.24
CA ALA A 29 11.70 -11.95 0.05
C ALA A 29 11.81 -11.38 1.47
N ALA A 30 11.92 -10.05 1.57
CA ALA A 30 11.99 -9.39 2.84
C ALA A 30 10.69 -9.76 3.55
N GLY A 31 10.79 -10.52 4.64
CA GLY A 31 9.62 -10.88 5.44
C GLY A 31 8.88 -9.60 5.78
N CYS A 32 7.58 -9.66 5.87
CA CYS A 32 6.76 -8.51 6.18
C CYS A 32 7.23 -7.87 7.50
N PRO A 33 7.38 -6.54 7.56
CA PRO A 33 7.81 -5.87 8.78
C PRO A 33 6.81 -6.08 9.91
N ALA A 34 7.29 -6.00 11.14
CA ALA A 34 6.41 -6.05 12.31
C ALA A 34 5.36 -4.93 12.22
N GLN A 35 4.09 -5.32 12.43
CA GLN A 35 2.96 -4.42 12.33
C GLN A 35 2.51 -3.96 13.72
N SER A 36 2.26 -2.66 13.89
CA SER A 36 1.65 -2.12 15.09
C SER A 36 0.14 -2.32 15.03
N LEU A 37 -0.40 -3.00 16.04
CA LEU A 37 -1.82 -3.34 16.11
C LEU A 37 -2.57 -2.42 17.06
N SER A 38 -3.78 -2.02 16.68
CA SER A 38 -4.71 -1.26 17.51
C SER A 38 -6.14 -1.78 17.36
N GLN A 39 -6.98 -1.59 18.38
CA GLN A 39 -8.43 -1.84 18.32
C GLN A 39 -9.16 -0.54 17.95
N THR A 40 -8.80 0.03 16.81
CA THR A 40 -9.25 1.35 16.36
C THR A 40 -10.77 1.47 16.30
N PHE A 41 -11.47 0.40 15.94
CA PHE A 41 -12.93 0.40 15.80
C PHE A 41 -13.70 -0.15 17.00
N LEU A 42 -13.02 -0.32 18.16
CA LEU A 42 -13.67 -0.79 19.40
C LEU A 42 -14.87 0.08 19.84
N PRO A 43 -14.87 1.42 19.71
CA PRO A 43 -16.05 2.25 20.02
C PRO A 43 -17.29 1.90 19.19
N TRP A 44 -17.12 1.23 18.05
CA TRP A 44 -18.21 0.75 17.19
C TRP A 44 -18.44 -0.75 17.32
N LEU A 45 -18.08 -1.34 18.48
CA LEU A 45 -18.26 -2.75 18.84
C LEU A 45 -17.47 -3.73 17.92
N ASP A 46 -16.47 -3.24 17.24
CA ASP A 46 -15.55 -4.07 16.46
C ASP A 46 -14.30 -4.34 17.29
N VAL A 47 -14.21 -5.56 17.78
CA VAL A 47 -13.12 -6.00 18.69
C VAL A 47 -11.88 -6.49 17.96
N ALA A 48 -11.88 -6.45 16.63
CA ALA A 48 -10.74 -6.86 15.82
C ALA A 48 -9.54 -5.93 16.04
N TRP A 49 -8.35 -6.46 15.81
CA TRP A 49 -7.12 -5.71 15.82
C TRP A 49 -6.78 -5.30 14.39
N TYR A 50 -6.37 -4.08 14.20
CA TYR A 50 -6.09 -3.49 12.90
C TYR A 50 -4.67 -2.97 12.82
N VAL A 51 -4.11 -2.99 11.62
CA VAL A 51 -2.87 -2.32 11.24
C VAL A 51 -3.20 -1.18 10.28
N PRO A 52 -2.62 0.02 10.45
CA PRO A 52 -2.84 1.10 9.49
C PRO A 52 -2.22 0.73 8.12
N ALA A 53 -2.90 1.08 7.05
CA ALA A 53 -2.28 1.11 5.73
C ALA A 53 -1.12 2.13 5.73
N PRO A 54 -0.11 1.98 4.87
CA PRO A 54 0.96 2.97 4.78
C PRO A 54 0.39 4.38 4.56
N ASP A 55 0.69 5.30 5.49
CA ASP A 55 0.14 6.66 5.55
C ASP A 55 -1.40 6.71 5.37
N GLY A 56 -2.12 5.76 6.00
CA GLY A 56 -3.56 5.62 5.89
C GLY A 56 -4.36 6.76 6.53
N GLY A 57 -3.76 7.54 7.43
CA GLY A 57 -4.29 8.76 8.01
C GLY A 57 -3.81 10.04 7.32
N PHE A 58 -3.04 9.94 6.24
CA PHE A 58 -2.60 11.03 5.36
C PHE A 58 -1.71 12.11 6.00
N GLU A 59 -1.26 11.94 7.22
CA GLU A 59 -0.43 12.93 7.93
C GLU A 59 0.98 13.05 7.32
N GLY A 60 1.46 11.99 6.67
CA GLY A 60 2.71 11.96 5.91
C GLY A 60 2.64 12.62 4.53
N GLY A 61 1.46 13.07 4.10
CA GLY A 61 1.30 13.76 2.82
C GLY A 61 0.96 12.86 1.64
N ALA A 62 0.62 11.59 1.88
CA ALA A 62 0.27 10.58 0.87
C ALA A 62 1.32 10.40 -0.23
N GLU A 63 2.61 10.65 0.07
CA GLU A 63 3.69 10.64 -0.94
C GLU A 63 3.79 9.31 -1.68
N ASP A 64 3.52 8.20 -0.99
CA ASP A 64 3.55 6.86 -1.55
C ASP A 64 2.20 6.39 -2.13
N TRP A 65 1.17 7.24 -2.09
CA TRP A 65 -0.11 6.95 -2.70
C TRP A 65 -0.14 7.42 -4.16
N THR A 66 -0.88 6.69 -4.98
CA THR A 66 -1.15 7.13 -6.36
C THR A 66 -2.51 7.79 -6.42
N LEU A 67 -2.52 9.11 -6.56
CA LEU A 67 -3.74 9.93 -6.67
C LEU A 67 -4.05 10.22 -8.14
N LYS A 68 -5.31 10.09 -8.56
CA LYS A 68 -5.75 10.30 -9.95
C LYS A 68 -7.08 11.05 -10.02
N ASP A 69 -7.30 11.71 -11.14
CA ASP A 69 -8.58 12.27 -11.55
C ASP A 69 -9.16 13.27 -10.53
N GLY A 70 -8.29 14.07 -9.92
CA GLY A 70 -8.66 15.09 -8.95
C GLY A 70 -8.66 14.64 -7.49
N ALA A 71 -8.24 13.42 -7.18
CA ALA A 71 -7.98 13.02 -5.80
C ALA A 71 -6.90 13.91 -5.19
N ALA A 72 -7.14 14.43 -3.98
CA ALA A 72 -6.23 15.37 -3.32
C ALA A 72 -6.38 15.34 -1.81
N LEU A 73 -5.29 15.65 -1.12
CA LEU A 73 -5.33 15.89 0.32
C LEU A 73 -6.12 17.16 0.64
N VAL A 74 -6.87 17.11 1.73
CA VAL A 74 -7.64 18.23 2.28
C VAL A 74 -7.42 18.33 3.78
N GLU A 75 -7.56 19.55 4.31
CA GLU A 75 -7.58 19.79 5.74
C GLU A 75 -8.88 19.25 6.36
N GLY A 76 -8.80 18.81 7.62
CA GLY A 76 -9.94 18.32 8.37
C GLY A 76 -10.11 16.81 8.26
N GLY A 77 -9.31 16.06 9.04
CA GLY A 77 -9.43 14.62 9.24
C GLY A 77 -10.74 14.21 9.92
N ASN A 78 -10.94 12.91 10.12
CA ASN A 78 -12.10 12.43 10.86
C ASN A 78 -12.00 12.83 12.33
N PRO A 79 -13.12 13.10 13.01
CA PRO A 79 -13.12 13.62 14.39
C PRO A 79 -12.89 12.55 15.46
N PHE A 80 -12.73 11.30 15.09
CA PHE A 80 -12.65 10.16 16.03
C PHE A 80 -11.22 9.79 16.38
N LEU A 81 -10.28 10.07 15.48
CA LEU A 81 -8.86 9.84 15.69
C LEU A 81 -8.08 11.15 15.55
N SER A 82 -6.84 11.13 15.99
CA SER A 82 -5.94 12.29 15.87
C SER A 82 -5.41 12.36 14.43
N GLY A 83 -5.74 13.44 13.75
CA GLY A 83 -5.29 13.73 12.40
C GLY A 83 -5.86 15.06 11.95
N GLU A 84 -5.14 15.75 11.08
CA GLU A 84 -5.54 17.05 10.54
C GLU A 84 -5.86 16.98 9.04
N ARG A 85 -5.59 15.82 8.41
CA ARG A 85 -5.73 15.63 6.98
C ARG A 85 -6.68 14.49 6.65
N ALA A 86 -7.21 14.56 5.45
CA ALA A 86 -8.01 13.51 4.84
C ALA A 86 -7.80 13.51 3.33
N LEU A 87 -8.30 12.50 2.65
CA LEU A 87 -8.21 12.38 1.21
C LEU A 87 -9.58 12.62 0.57
N ALA A 88 -9.70 13.70 -0.19
CA ALA A 88 -10.86 13.98 -1.01
C ALA A 88 -10.81 13.20 -2.33
N LEU A 89 -11.93 12.60 -2.66
CA LEU A 89 -12.17 11.85 -3.89
C LEU A 89 -13.42 12.40 -4.56
N PRO A 90 -13.29 13.45 -5.39
CA PRO A 90 -14.41 13.92 -6.20
C PRO A 90 -14.85 12.85 -7.19
N SER A 91 -15.97 13.07 -7.80
CA SER A 91 -16.56 12.20 -8.81
C SER A 91 -15.56 11.70 -9.85
N GLY A 92 -15.47 10.41 -10.05
CA GLY A 92 -14.53 9.74 -10.95
C GLY A 92 -13.10 9.61 -10.42
N ALA A 93 -12.75 10.29 -9.33
CA ALA A 93 -11.42 10.24 -8.76
C ALA A 93 -11.09 8.88 -8.15
N SER A 94 -9.80 8.57 -8.11
CA SER A 94 -9.30 7.37 -7.44
C SER A 94 -7.99 7.60 -6.71
N ALA A 95 -7.78 6.83 -5.66
CA ALA A 95 -6.54 6.78 -4.90
C ALA A 95 -6.13 5.33 -4.63
N THR A 96 -4.84 5.06 -4.71
CA THR A 96 -4.29 3.72 -4.46
C THR A 96 -3.18 3.82 -3.43
N THR A 97 -3.24 3.01 -2.37
CA THR A 97 -2.23 2.97 -1.31
C THR A 97 -0.86 2.55 -1.84
N ALA A 98 0.20 2.87 -1.11
CA ALA A 98 1.45 2.13 -1.24
C ALA A 98 1.20 0.63 -1.05
N PRO A 99 2.05 -0.24 -1.64
CA PRO A 99 1.98 -1.67 -1.38
C PRO A 99 2.24 -1.98 0.09
N MET A 100 1.42 -2.85 0.68
CA MET A 100 1.62 -3.37 2.03
C MET A 100 1.60 -4.89 2.03
N CYS A 101 2.25 -5.48 3.01
CA CYS A 101 2.20 -6.92 3.20
C CYS A 101 0.81 -7.35 3.65
N ILE A 102 0.22 -8.28 2.92
CA ILE A 102 -1.00 -8.97 3.31
C ILE A 102 -0.81 -10.49 3.19
N GLY A 103 -1.32 -11.24 4.17
CA GLY A 103 -1.36 -12.69 4.16
C GLY A 103 -2.78 -13.18 4.43
N VAL A 104 -2.95 -14.46 4.66
CA VAL A 104 -4.25 -15.06 5.01
C VAL A 104 -4.81 -14.50 6.33
N GLU A 105 -3.95 -13.90 7.14
CA GLU A 105 -4.30 -13.22 8.39
C GLU A 105 -4.88 -11.82 8.20
N HIS A 106 -4.98 -11.29 6.99
CA HIS A 106 -5.55 -9.97 6.69
C HIS A 106 -6.93 -10.11 6.01
N PRO A 107 -7.96 -10.58 6.75
CA PRO A 107 -9.24 -10.94 6.14
C PRO A 107 -10.08 -9.74 5.71
N THR A 108 -9.87 -8.56 6.31
CA THR A 108 -10.76 -7.41 6.11
C THR A 108 -10.01 -6.08 6.06
N ILE A 109 -10.66 -5.09 5.44
CA ILE A 109 -10.26 -3.68 5.44
C ILE A 109 -11.41 -2.82 5.94
N ARG A 110 -11.08 -1.71 6.63
CA ARG A 110 -12.00 -0.74 7.17
C ARG A 110 -11.37 0.65 7.18
N LEU A 111 -12.18 1.70 7.08
CA LEU A 111 -11.73 3.09 7.08
C LEU A 111 -12.84 4.00 7.60
N PHE A 112 -12.53 5.28 7.82
CA PHE A 112 -13.54 6.32 8.02
C PHE A 112 -13.84 6.97 6.68
N ALA A 113 -15.12 7.26 6.43
CA ALA A 113 -15.58 7.88 5.20
C ALA A 113 -16.76 8.80 5.45
N ARG A 114 -16.90 9.81 4.59
CA ARG A 114 -18.10 10.62 4.43
C ARG A 114 -18.32 10.92 2.94
N ASN A 115 -19.55 11.26 2.59
CA ASN A 115 -19.92 11.68 1.25
C ASN A 115 -20.83 12.89 1.34
N ALA A 116 -20.33 14.08 1.03
CA ALA A 116 -21.09 15.33 1.01
C ALA A 116 -21.92 15.52 -0.29
N GLY A 117 -21.69 14.64 -1.28
CA GLY A 117 -22.41 14.64 -2.54
C GLY A 117 -23.72 13.85 -2.50
N SER A 118 -24.09 13.27 -3.63
CA SER A 118 -25.33 12.48 -3.73
C SER A 118 -25.33 11.27 -2.79
N PRO A 119 -26.42 11.06 -2.01
CA PRO A 119 -26.53 9.87 -1.14
C PRO A 119 -26.53 8.54 -1.88
N SER A 120 -26.81 8.55 -3.19
CA SER A 120 -26.74 7.35 -4.03
C SER A 120 -25.35 7.06 -4.59
N SER A 121 -24.40 7.99 -4.37
CA SER A 121 -23.03 7.78 -4.80
C SER A 121 -22.37 6.67 -4.01
N THR A 122 -21.50 5.91 -4.66
CA THR A 122 -20.79 4.78 -4.06
C THR A 122 -19.28 4.93 -4.25
N LEU A 123 -18.53 4.53 -3.22
CA LEU A 123 -17.09 4.38 -3.27
C LEU A 123 -16.74 2.91 -3.47
N ALA A 124 -16.14 2.58 -4.60
CA ALA A 124 -15.65 1.22 -4.84
C ALA A 124 -14.29 1.01 -4.19
N VAL A 125 -14.12 -0.16 -3.57
CA VAL A 125 -12.84 -0.61 -3.03
C VAL A 125 -12.37 -1.85 -3.78
N SER A 126 -11.11 -1.82 -4.20
CA SER A 126 -10.46 -2.94 -4.90
C SER A 126 -9.10 -3.23 -4.30
N VAL A 127 -8.69 -4.50 -4.34
CA VAL A 127 -7.31 -4.91 -4.07
C VAL A 127 -6.54 -4.95 -5.39
N VAL A 128 -5.37 -4.34 -5.41
CA VAL A 128 -4.44 -4.31 -6.55
C VAL A 128 -3.19 -5.09 -6.18
N PHE A 129 -2.85 -6.10 -6.96
CA PHE A 129 -1.73 -6.98 -6.70
C PHE A 129 -1.07 -7.48 -7.99
N SER A 130 0.20 -7.87 -7.89
CA SER A 130 0.90 -8.51 -9.00
C SER A 130 0.63 -10.02 -9.00
N ASP A 131 0.19 -10.53 -10.14
CA ASP A 131 0.06 -11.98 -10.37
C ASP A 131 1.46 -12.57 -10.59
N PRO A 132 1.97 -13.42 -9.69
CA PRO A 132 3.34 -13.92 -9.78
C PRO A 132 3.54 -14.89 -10.94
N LEU A 133 2.49 -15.50 -11.47
CA LEU A 133 2.57 -16.46 -12.58
C LEU A 133 2.58 -15.75 -13.92
N LEU A 134 1.85 -14.64 -14.04
CA LEU A 134 1.66 -13.93 -15.29
C LEU A 134 2.46 -12.63 -15.37
N GLY A 135 3.04 -12.16 -14.26
CA GLY A 135 3.79 -10.90 -14.19
C GLY A 135 2.93 -9.65 -14.48
N VAL A 136 1.60 -9.75 -14.34
CA VAL A 136 0.67 -8.66 -14.62
C VAL A 136 0.04 -8.14 -13.34
N THR A 137 -0.24 -6.84 -13.30
CA THR A 137 -1.01 -6.22 -12.22
C THR A 137 -2.49 -6.51 -12.42
N ARG A 138 -3.13 -7.04 -11.38
CA ARG A 138 -4.57 -7.31 -11.34
C ARG A 138 -5.25 -6.41 -10.32
N SER A 139 -6.52 -6.12 -10.58
CA SER A 139 -7.40 -5.43 -9.64
C SER A 139 -8.65 -6.28 -9.42
N LEU A 140 -8.96 -6.55 -8.15
CA LEU A 140 -10.11 -7.34 -7.75
C LEU A 140 -11.03 -6.47 -6.88
N PRO A 141 -12.28 -6.20 -7.32
CA PRO A 141 -13.25 -5.50 -6.48
C PRO A 141 -13.56 -6.31 -5.22
N ILE A 142 -13.59 -5.64 -4.06
CA ILE A 142 -13.88 -6.25 -2.76
C ILE A 142 -15.13 -5.69 -2.09
N GLY A 143 -15.61 -4.54 -2.53
CA GLY A 143 -16.87 -4.00 -2.03
C GLY A 143 -17.18 -2.60 -2.53
N LEU A 144 -18.41 -2.18 -2.19
CA LEU A 144 -18.93 -0.84 -2.39
C LEU A 144 -19.29 -0.25 -1.03
N ILE A 145 -18.94 1.01 -0.82
CA ILE A 145 -19.24 1.76 0.39
C ILE A 145 -20.29 2.81 0.06
N GLY A 146 -21.35 2.90 0.89
CA GLY A 146 -22.24 4.05 0.98
C GLY A 146 -21.95 4.81 2.26
N ALA A 147 -22.00 6.14 2.22
CA ALA A 147 -21.89 7.01 3.39
C ALA A 147 -22.75 8.25 3.22
N GLY A 148 -23.15 8.86 4.35
CA GLY A 148 -23.74 10.21 4.38
C GLY A 148 -22.68 11.29 4.49
N ASP A 149 -23.12 12.51 4.73
CA ASP A 149 -22.30 13.70 4.86
C ASP A 149 -21.47 13.77 6.17
N SER A 150 -21.80 12.93 7.13
CA SER A 150 -21.11 12.84 8.40
C SER A 150 -20.09 11.70 8.41
N TRP A 151 -18.95 11.95 9.02
CA TRP A 151 -17.92 10.93 9.22
C TRP A 151 -18.45 9.71 9.96
N SER A 152 -18.16 8.53 9.46
CA SER A 152 -18.48 7.26 10.08
C SER A 152 -17.49 6.17 9.65
N PRO A 153 -17.27 5.15 10.49
CA PRO A 153 -16.51 3.98 10.04
C PRO A 153 -17.32 3.22 9.01
N THR A 154 -16.63 2.74 7.97
CA THR A 154 -17.26 1.93 6.93
C THR A 154 -17.71 0.57 7.46
N PRO A 155 -18.59 -0.15 6.76
CA PRO A 155 -18.71 -1.58 6.95
C PRO A 155 -17.37 -2.30 6.77
N VAL A 156 -17.24 -3.47 7.39
CA VAL A 156 -16.10 -4.35 7.21
C VAL A 156 -16.13 -4.92 5.79
N LEU A 157 -15.06 -4.72 5.02
CA LEU A 157 -14.95 -5.25 3.65
C LEU A 157 -13.98 -6.44 3.61
N PRO A 158 -14.34 -7.57 2.97
CA PRO A 158 -13.47 -8.74 2.91
C PRO A 158 -12.31 -8.53 1.92
N VAL A 159 -11.08 -8.85 2.36
CA VAL A 159 -9.88 -8.84 1.51
C VAL A 159 -9.71 -10.24 0.89
N VAL A 160 -10.50 -10.53 -0.14
CA VAL A 160 -10.59 -11.90 -0.72
C VAL A 160 -9.31 -12.35 -1.44
N VAL A 161 -8.43 -11.44 -1.82
CA VAL A 161 -7.19 -11.79 -2.52
C VAL A 161 -6.20 -12.56 -1.64
N ASN A 162 -6.30 -12.43 -0.33
CA ASN A 162 -5.47 -13.17 0.61
C ASN A 162 -5.74 -14.68 0.55
N LEU A 163 -6.97 -15.09 0.19
CA LEU A 163 -7.34 -16.50 0.00
C LEU A 163 -6.64 -17.12 -1.21
N LEU A 164 -6.17 -16.30 -2.16
CA LEU A 164 -5.40 -16.75 -3.32
C LEU A 164 -3.92 -16.94 -2.99
N SER A 165 -3.47 -16.48 -1.84
CA SER A 165 -2.09 -16.64 -1.37
C SER A 165 -1.93 -17.93 -0.56
N LEU A 166 -2.04 -19.07 -1.22
CA LEU A 166 -1.78 -20.37 -0.59
C LEU A 166 -0.31 -20.55 -0.15
N ILE A 167 0.58 -19.64 -0.52
CA ILE A 167 2.03 -19.75 -0.28
C ILE A 167 2.60 -18.35 0.04
N GLY A 168 2.69 -17.99 1.32
CA GLY A 168 3.46 -16.84 1.82
C GLY A 168 2.74 -15.48 1.74
N ASP A 169 3.39 -14.49 2.34
CA ASP A 169 2.93 -13.10 2.36
C ASP A 169 3.01 -12.47 0.96
N ARG A 170 2.02 -11.67 0.61
CA ARG A 170 1.98 -10.93 -0.64
C ARG A 170 1.94 -9.43 -0.39
N GLN A 171 2.49 -8.67 -1.31
CA GLN A 171 2.28 -7.23 -1.34
C GLN A 171 1.02 -6.92 -2.16
N ALA A 172 0.14 -6.11 -1.59
CA ALA A 172 -1.02 -5.59 -2.28
C ALA A 172 -1.26 -4.13 -1.90
N SER A 173 -1.92 -3.43 -2.80
CA SER A 173 -2.41 -2.07 -2.59
C SER A 173 -3.94 -2.08 -2.58
N PHE A 174 -4.54 -1.08 -1.94
CA PHE A 174 -5.98 -0.88 -1.96
C PHE A 174 -6.31 0.35 -2.79
N ARG A 175 -7.25 0.20 -3.72
CA ARG A 175 -7.73 1.31 -4.54
C ARG A 175 -9.15 1.67 -4.14
N PHE A 176 -9.35 2.97 -3.94
CA PHE A 176 -10.63 3.61 -3.68
C PHE A 176 -11.02 4.42 -4.91
N THR A 177 -12.25 4.26 -5.39
CA THR A 177 -12.73 4.95 -6.60
C THR A 177 -14.15 5.47 -6.37
N ALA A 178 -14.35 6.78 -6.49
CA ALA A 178 -15.67 7.40 -6.49
C ALA A 178 -16.34 7.10 -7.83
N LEU A 179 -17.38 6.23 -7.84
CA LEU A 179 -17.91 5.67 -9.09
C LEU A 179 -18.87 6.61 -9.84
N ASP A 180 -19.56 7.48 -9.13
CA ASP A 180 -20.65 8.27 -9.70
C ASP A 180 -20.23 9.72 -9.99
N ASP A 181 -20.93 10.36 -10.91
CA ASP A 181 -20.69 11.74 -11.33
C ASP A 181 -21.13 12.84 -10.33
N ARG A 182 -21.65 12.44 -9.15
CA ARG A 182 -22.13 13.35 -8.10
C ARG A 182 -21.63 12.98 -6.71
N GLY A 183 -20.57 12.20 -6.62
CA GLY A 183 -19.94 11.86 -5.36
C GLY A 183 -18.97 12.94 -4.91
N GLU A 184 -18.99 13.28 -3.62
CA GLU A 184 -18.00 14.14 -2.94
C GLU A 184 -17.46 13.38 -1.73
N TRP A 185 -16.67 12.38 -2.01
CA TRP A 185 -16.12 11.48 -0.98
C TRP A 185 -14.93 12.11 -0.28
N THR A 186 -14.85 11.86 1.01
CA THR A 186 -13.64 12.08 1.80
C THR A 186 -13.40 10.82 2.61
N ILE A 187 -12.17 10.31 2.58
CA ILE A 187 -11.75 9.12 3.33
C ILE A 187 -10.58 9.44 4.23
N ASP A 188 -10.46 8.69 5.32
CA ASP A 188 -9.40 8.86 6.29
C ASP A 188 -9.18 7.55 7.07
N ASP A 189 -8.00 7.41 7.66
CA ASP A 189 -7.64 6.33 8.57
C ASP A 189 -7.97 4.94 8.04
N VAL A 190 -7.27 4.55 6.97
CA VAL A 190 -7.42 3.24 6.32
C VAL A 190 -6.68 2.17 7.12
N TYR A 191 -7.40 1.13 7.53
CA TYR A 191 -6.90 0.03 8.33
C TYR A 191 -7.21 -1.34 7.73
N VAL A 192 -6.29 -2.29 7.94
CA VAL A 192 -6.46 -3.69 7.53
C VAL A 192 -6.38 -4.57 8.78
N ASP A 193 -7.29 -5.55 8.88
CA ASP A 193 -7.31 -6.50 10.00
C ASP A 193 -6.30 -7.62 9.75
N PRO A 194 -5.25 -7.76 10.57
CA PRO A 194 -4.27 -8.83 10.43
C PRO A 194 -4.67 -10.13 11.12
N TYR A 195 -5.89 -10.29 11.62
CA TYR A 195 -6.39 -11.47 12.34
C TYR A 195 -5.30 -12.19 13.20
N LYS A 196 -4.61 -11.46 14.04
CA LYS A 196 -3.70 -12.05 15.03
C LYS A 196 -4.45 -12.23 16.34
N LYS A 197 -4.79 -13.47 16.67
CA LYS A 197 -5.09 -13.81 18.07
C LYS A 197 -3.82 -13.59 18.88
N ARG A 198 -3.89 -12.71 19.88
CA ARG A 198 -2.94 -12.72 20.98
C ARG A 198 -3.29 -13.83 21.95
#